data_2603e7796b0dc3998a01c4f26a6c15a9
#
_entry.id   2603e7796b0dc3998a01c4f26a6c15a9
#
_cell.length_a   1.000
_cell.length_b   1.000
_cell.length_c   1.000
_cell.angle_alpha   90.00
_cell.angle_beta   90.00
_cell.angle_gamma   90.00
#
_symmetry.space_group_name_H-M   'P 1'
#
loop_
_entity.id
_entity.type
_entity.pdbx_description
1 polymer ?
#
loop_
_entity_poly.entity_id
_entity_poly.type
_entity_poly.pdbx_seq_one_letter_code
_entity_poly.pdbx_strand_id
1 'polypeptide(L)'
;MFVKQRYAGALLAVIAAFGLAGCDVAPQEQEAPALPKVSVLTLTDRELVISEDLPARVAALRSAEIRAQISGKVQRRRLGQGAEISAGTVLFQINPAPFKADVDSAAAALQRAEAVLARARIQIERLKPLLRTDAISRQTYDDAVSQRDQAAADVAQARATLARHQLNLQFASVEAPIAGRIDQALVSEGALVSPTDATPMARIQQIDQVYVDVRQPASVLETLRQQAGSTAPELAVEILGSDGKPLGMQGHILFSGIEVDAGTGDVLLRVLVDNPERRLLPGLYVQGAFPGLTMPTP
;
A
#
# COMPACT_ATOMS: atom_id res chain seq x y z
N MET A 1 -54.79 -111.42 57.62
CA MET A 1 -55.44 -110.12 57.13
C MET A 1 -54.98 -108.92 57.99
N PHE A 2 -53.70 -108.81 58.43
CA PHE A 2 -53.19 -107.79 59.34
C PHE A 2 -51.83 -107.11 58.94
N VAL A 3 -51.33 -107.27 57.78
CA VAL A 3 -49.99 -106.75 57.38
C VAL A 3 -50.09 -105.50 56.45
N LYS A 4 -51.24 -105.16 55.83
CA LYS A 4 -51.37 -103.99 54.90
C LYS A 4 -51.53 -102.62 55.55
N GLN A 5 -51.82 -102.54 56.87
CA GLN A 5 -52.15 -101.28 57.54
C GLN A 5 -50.94 -100.56 58.15
N ARG A 6 -49.81 -101.24 58.31
CA ARG A 6 -48.58 -100.60 58.89
C ARG A 6 -47.72 -99.82 57.91
N TYR A 7 -47.84 -100.11 56.65
CA TYR A 7 -47.03 -99.43 55.65
C TYR A 7 -47.70 -98.08 55.12
N ALA A 8 -48.99 -98.01 55.27
CA ALA A 8 -49.71 -96.77 54.84
C ALA A 8 -49.36 -95.58 55.75
N GLY A 9 -49.13 -95.78 57.06
CA GLY A 9 -48.68 -94.76 58.02
C GLY A 9 -47.26 -94.26 57.82
N ALA A 10 -46.36 -95.18 57.44
CA ALA A 10 -44.97 -94.84 57.19
C ALA A 10 -44.78 -94.02 55.91
N LEU A 11 -45.59 -94.33 54.89
CA LEU A 11 -45.50 -93.61 53.61
C LEU A 11 -46.05 -92.15 53.73
N LEU A 12 -47.09 -91.93 54.56
CA LEU A 12 -47.59 -90.61 54.81
C LEU A 12 -46.66 -89.72 55.66
N ALA A 13 -45.94 -90.37 56.63
CA ALA A 13 -44.93 -89.62 57.40
C ALA A 13 -43.65 -89.21 56.62
N VAL A 14 -43.26 -89.97 55.60
CA VAL A 14 -42.12 -89.64 54.72
C VAL A 14 -42.51 -88.55 53.75
N ILE A 15 -43.72 -88.53 53.25
CA ILE A 15 -44.23 -87.43 52.37
C ILE A 15 -44.44 -86.15 53.15
N ALA A 16 -44.81 -86.18 54.44
CA ALA A 16 -44.93 -85.01 55.27
C ALA A 16 -43.54 -84.40 55.67
N ALA A 17 -42.49 -85.25 55.82
CA ALA A 17 -41.13 -84.84 56.12
C ALA A 17 -40.42 -84.19 54.92
N PHE A 18 -40.77 -84.54 53.69
CA PHE A 18 -40.28 -83.90 52.44
C PHE A 18 -40.96 -82.62 52.10
N GLY A 19 -42.14 -82.28 52.60
CA GLY A 19 -42.91 -81.05 52.34
C GLY A 19 -42.44 -79.86 53.18
N LEU A 20 -41.61 -80.04 54.21
CA LEU A 20 -41.17 -78.92 55.06
C LEU A 20 -39.68 -78.45 54.76
N ALA A 21 -39.01 -79.04 53.80
CA ALA A 21 -37.62 -78.69 53.45
C ALA A 21 -37.53 -77.63 52.29
N GLY A 22 -38.55 -76.92 51.96
CA GLY A 22 -38.51 -76.00 50.83
C GLY A 22 -39.08 -74.61 51.15
N CYS A 23 -38.32 -73.76 51.82
CA CYS A 23 -38.45 -72.28 51.75
C CYS A 23 -37.40 -71.68 52.67
N ASP A 24 -36.13 -71.80 52.26
CA ASP A 24 -35.16 -70.81 52.67
C ASP A 24 -34.57 -70.16 51.39
N VAL A 25 -35.45 -69.34 50.74
CA VAL A 25 -34.97 -68.48 49.70
C VAL A 25 -34.46 -67.26 50.41
N ALA A 26 -33.15 -67.21 50.56
CA ALA A 26 -32.45 -65.99 50.96
C ALA A 26 -32.90 -64.85 50.00
N PRO A 27 -33.22 -63.72 50.53
CA PRO A 27 -33.57 -62.58 49.64
C PRO A 27 -32.30 -62.35 48.79
N GLN A 28 -32.41 -62.61 47.46
CA GLN A 28 -31.45 -62.07 46.49
C GLN A 28 -31.49 -60.55 46.62
N GLU A 29 -30.47 -60.02 47.23
CA GLU A 29 -30.16 -58.62 47.18
C GLU A 29 -30.13 -58.29 45.68
N GLN A 30 -31.20 -57.67 45.18
CA GLN A 30 -31.22 -57.18 43.84
C GLN A 30 -30.09 -56.15 43.74
N GLU A 31 -28.96 -56.57 43.16
CA GLU A 31 -27.92 -55.62 42.76
C GLU A 31 -28.59 -54.46 42.05
N ALA A 32 -28.52 -53.29 42.67
CA ALA A 32 -29.07 -52.08 42.08
C ALA A 32 -28.48 -51.99 40.65
N PRO A 33 -29.34 -51.71 39.64
CA PRO A 33 -28.88 -51.64 38.25
C PRO A 33 -27.66 -50.72 38.19
N ALA A 34 -26.56 -51.25 37.66
CA ALA A 34 -25.30 -50.48 37.54
C ALA A 34 -25.62 -49.16 36.82
N LEU A 35 -25.34 -48.05 37.49
CA LEU A 35 -25.52 -46.74 36.92
C LEU A 35 -24.81 -46.66 35.55
N PRO A 36 -25.51 -46.21 34.51
CA PRO A 36 -24.89 -46.13 33.19
C PRO A 36 -23.66 -45.22 33.26
N LYS A 37 -22.53 -45.72 32.81
CA LYS A 37 -21.31 -44.90 32.65
C LYS A 37 -21.55 -43.92 31.52
N VAL A 38 -21.64 -42.65 31.84
CA VAL A 38 -21.77 -41.56 30.86
C VAL A 38 -20.41 -40.82 30.78
N SER A 39 -20.00 -40.51 29.57
CA SER A 39 -18.88 -39.60 29.39
C SER A 39 -19.38 -38.15 29.59
N VAL A 40 -18.78 -37.46 30.52
CA VAL A 40 -19.06 -36.02 30.76
C VAL A 40 -17.89 -35.23 30.25
N LEU A 41 -18.16 -34.16 29.50
CA LEU A 41 -17.19 -33.16 29.12
C LEU A 41 -17.42 -31.94 30.03
N THR A 42 -16.42 -31.64 30.84
CA THR A 42 -16.44 -30.42 31.64
C THR A 42 -16.09 -29.25 30.71
N LEU A 43 -17.05 -28.38 30.42
CA LEU A 43 -16.82 -27.13 29.71
C LEU A 43 -16.16 -26.15 30.69
N THR A 44 -14.98 -25.71 30.34
CA THR A 44 -14.33 -24.59 31.02
C THR A 44 -14.51 -23.35 30.14
N ASP A 45 -14.87 -22.23 30.76
CA ASP A 45 -14.90 -20.95 30.06
C ASP A 45 -13.50 -20.65 29.54
N ARG A 46 -13.39 -20.47 28.24
CA ARG A 46 -12.15 -20.05 27.57
C ARG A 46 -12.46 -18.79 26.78
N GLU A 47 -11.69 -17.77 27.02
CA GLU A 47 -11.74 -16.57 26.18
C GLU A 47 -11.38 -16.96 24.74
N LEU A 48 -12.34 -16.87 23.85
CA LEU A 48 -12.16 -17.15 22.42
C LEU A 48 -12.02 -15.81 21.70
N VAL A 49 -10.82 -15.51 21.24
CA VAL A 49 -10.61 -14.39 20.33
C VAL A 49 -11.12 -14.83 18.96
N ILE A 50 -12.28 -14.34 18.58
CA ILE A 50 -12.81 -14.54 17.23
C ILE A 50 -12.11 -13.54 16.32
N SER A 51 -11.37 -14.05 15.34
CA SER A 51 -10.82 -13.25 14.24
C SER A 51 -11.71 -13.42 13.01
N GLU A 52 -11.94 -12.34 12.31
CA GLU A 52 -12.61 -12.38 11.02
C GLU A 52 -11.58 -12.20 9.90
N ASP A 53 -11.60 -13.15 8.97
CA ASP A 53 -10.68 -13.16 7.82
C ASP A 53 -11.31 -12.40 6.66
N LEU A 54 -10.80 -11.21 6.38
CA LEU A 54 -11.37 -10.29 5.42
C LEU A 54 -10.57 -10.27 4.12
N PRO A 55 -11.23 -10.33 2.96
CA PRO A 55 -10.56 -10.26 1.67
C PRO A 55 -9.90 -8.90 1.47
N ALA A 56 -8.66 -8.93 1.01
CA ALA A 56 -7.84 -7.74 0.85
C ALA A 56 -7.00 -7.80 -0.42
N ARG A 57 -6.58 -6.63 -0.88
CA ARG A 57 -5.60 -6.50 -1.97
C ARG A 57 -4.39 -5.71 -1.52
N VAL A 58 -3.23 -6.20 -1.91
CA VAL A 58 -1.97 -5.49 -1.69
C VAL A 58 -1.86 -4.33 -2.67
N ALA A 59 -1.50 -3.16 -2.15
CA ALA A 59 -1.16 -1.97 -2.93
C ALA A 59 0.25 -1.49 -2.57
N ALA A 60 0.96 -0.89 -3.53
CA ALA A 60 2.27 -0.31 -3.27
C ALA A 60 2.17 0.88 -2.31
N LEU A 61 3.17 1.07 -1.45
CA LEU A 61 3.26 2.26 -0.57
C LEU A 61 3.25 3.55 -1.41
N ARG A 62 4.05 3.56 -2.50
CA ARG A 62 4.09 4.63 -3.50
C ARG A 62 4.22 4.01 -4.88
N SER A 63 3.59 4.63 -5.86
CA SER A 63 3.72 4.27 -7.27
C SER A 63 3.94 5.52 -8.09
N ALA A 64 4.95 5.50 -8.97
CA ALA A 64 5.25 6.59 -9.90
C ALA A 64 5.28 6.05 -11.32
N GLU A 65 4.51 6.67 -12.20
CA GLU A 65 4.60 6.46 -13.63
C GLU A 65 5.65 7.41 -14.22
N ILE A 66 6.63 6.84 -14.88
CA ILE A 66 7.72 7.59 -15.51
C ILE A 66 7.28 7.97 -16.91
N ARG A 67 7.18 9.26 -17.17
CA ARG A 67 6.77 9.82 -18.46
C ARG A 67 7.83 10.80 -18.96
N ALA A 68 8.00 10.88 -20.28
CA ALA A 68 8.84 11.90 -20.89
C ALA A 68 8.25 13.29 -20.64
N GLN A 69 9.07 14.27 -20.26
CA GLN A 69 8.66 15.65 -20.13
C GLN A 69 8.95 16.47 -21.41
N ILE A 70 9.72 15.88 -22.33
CA ILE A 70 10.06 16.45 -23.65
C ILE A 70 9.88 15.38 -24.70
N SER A 71 9.66 15.81 -25.95
CA SER A 71 9.60 14.90 -27.11
C SER A 71 11.01 14.62 -27.62
N GLY A 72 11.30 13.35 -27.90
CA GLY A 72 12.58 12.97 -28.47
C GLY A 72 12.79 11.47 -28.59
N LYS A 73 13.88 11.08 -29.25
CA LYS A 73 14.25 9.67 -29.39
C LYS A 73 14.98 9.16 -28.16
N VAL A 74 14.54 8.03 -27.59
CA VAL A 74 15.25 7.34 -26.51
C VAL A 74 16.58 6.82 -27.03
N GLN A 75 17.68 7.32 -26.50
CA GLN A 75 19.04 6.95 -26.90
C GLN A 75 19.52 5.72 -26.14
N ARG A 76 19.27 5.70 -24.81
CA ARG A 76 19.72 4.62 -23.92
C ARG A 76 18.74 4.41 -22.79
N ARG A 77 18.60 3.15 -22.41
CA ARG A 77 17.96 2.70 -21.17
C ARG A 77 19.06 2.26 -20.19
N ARG A 78 19.12 2.88 -19.00
CA ARG A 78 20.20 2.64 -18.03
C ARG A 78 19.83 1.67 -16.91
N LEU A 79 18.71 0.95 -17.03
CA LEU A 79 18.22 0.07 -15.97
C LEU A 79 18.03 -1.37 -16.43
N GLY A 80 18.23 -2.29 -15.48
CA GLY A 80 17.69 -3.65 -15.53
C GLY A 80 16.20 -3.65 -15.12
N GLN A 81 15.39 -4.44 -15.80
CA GLN A 81 14.01 -4.69 -15.38
C GLN A 81 13.99 -5.39 -14.03
N GLY A 82 13.08 -5.00 -13.14
CA GLY A 82 13.00 -5.54 -11.80
C GLY A 82 14.10 -5.09 -10.84
N ALA A 83 14.99 -4.17 -11.26
CA ALA A 83 16.06 -3.65 -10.42
C ALA A 83 15.51 -2.70 -9.35
N GLU A 84 16.24 -2.63 -8.24
CA GLU A 84 16.03 -1.59 -7.24
C GLU A 84 16.78 -0.34 -7.62
N ILE A 85 16.12 0.78 -7.44
CA ILE A 85 16.62 2.09 -7.79
C ILE A 85 16.39 3.08 -6.65
N SER A 86 17.34 4.01 -6.52
CA SER A 86 17.21 5.17 -5.64
C SER A 86 16.58 6.34 -6.38
N ALA A 87 15.94 7.25 -5.65
CA ALA A 87 15.49 8.52 -6.21
C ALA A 87 16.67 9.28 -6.85
N GLY A 88 16.43 9.96 -7.97
CA GLY A 88 17.46 10.66 -8.75
C GLY A 88 18.28 9.75 -9.69
N THR A 89 18.06 8.44 -9.68
CA THR A 89 18.75 7.54 -10.64
C THR A 89 18.25 7.79 -12.05
N VAL A 90 19.17 7.99 -13.01
CA VAL A 90 18.83 8.17 -14.43
C VAL A 90 18.35 6.85 -15.02
N LEU A 91 17.11 6.84 -15.48
CA LEU A 91 16.41 5.68 -16.02
C LEU A 91 16.56 5.58 -17.55
N PHE A 92 16.26 6.69 -18.22
CA PHE A 92 16.34 6.78 -19.67
C PHE A 92 17.09 8.03 -20.06
N GLN A 93 17.79 7.95 -21.19
CA GLN A 93 18.43 9.08 -21.84
C GLN A 93 17.72 9.34 -23.15
N ILE A 94 17.02 10.46 -23.24
CA ILE A 94 16.53 10.99 -24.51
C ILE A 94 17.72 11.68 -25.20
N ASN A 95 17.80 11.64 -26.54
CA ASN A 95 18.87 12.26 -27.31
C ASN A 95 19.06 13.74 -26.90
N PRO A 96 20.15 14.11 -26.22
CA PRO A 96 20.36 15.47 -25.73
C PRO A 96 20.86 16.45 -26.81
N ALA A 97 21.29 15.97 -27.99
CA ALA A 97 21.98 16.77 -28.94
C ALA A 97 21.17 17.98 -29.47
N PRO A 98 19.87 17.85 -29.83
CA PRO A 98 19.06 19.00 -30.21
C PRO A 98 18.93 20.05 -29.10
N PHE A 99 18.66 19.60 -27.87
CA PHE A 99 18.49 20.48 -26.71
C PHE A 99 19.78 21.22 -26.34
N LYS A 100 20.92 20.57 -26.52
CA LYS A 100 22.23 21.19 -26.32
C LYS A 100 22.46 22.30 -27.35
N ALA A 101 22.14 22.07 -28.60
CA ALA A 101 22.24 23.08 -29.65
C ALA A 101 21.35 24.31 -29.35
N ASP A 102 20.13 24.07 -28.81
CA ASP A 102 19.21 25.13 -28.39
C ASP A 102 19.78 25.95 -27.23
N VAL A 103 20.41 25.29 -26.23
CA VAL A 103 21.09 25.96 -25.13
C VAL A 103 22.25 26.80 -25.63
N ASP A 104 23.09 26.27 -26.51
CA ASP A 104 24.24 26.98 -27.08
C ASP A 104 23.77 28.22 -27.87
N SER A 105 22.71 28.10 -28.64
CA SER A 105 22.08 29.22 -29.40
C SER A 105 21.51 30.28 -28.47
N ALA A 106 20.79 29.88 -27.42
CA ALA A 106 20.22 30.81 -26.42
C ALA A 106 21.34 31.53 -25.60
N ALA A 107 22.42 30.82 -25.29
CA ALA A 107 23.58 31.40 -24.62
C ALA A 107 24.24 32.49 -25.46
N ALA A 108 24.40 32.24 -26.76
CA ALA A 108 24.92 33.24 -27.69
C ALA A 108 24.01 34.48 -27.83
N ALA A 109 22.67 34.25 -27.80
CA ALA A 109 21.68 35.36 -27.81
C ALA A 109 21.75 36.19 -26.51
N LEU A 110 21.93 35.58 -25.35
CA LEU A 110 22.14 36.27 -24.08
C LEU A 110 23.42 37.11 -24.12
N GLN A 111 24.53 36.53 -24.57
CA GLN A 111 25.81 37.25 -24.69
C GLN A 111 25.70 38.47 -25.57
N ARG A 112 24.98 38.40 -26.70
CA ARG A 112 24.70 39.52 -27.56
C ARG A 112 23.89 40.61 -26.83
N ALA A 113 22.82 40.25 -26.11
CA ALA A 113 22.02 41.19 -25.34
C ALA A 113 22.81 41.88 -24.23
N GLU A 114 23.66 41.15 -23.53
CA GLU A 114 24.58 41.70 -22.51
C GLU A 114 25.56 42.68 -23.10
N ALA A 115 26.12 42.44 -24.29
CA ALA A 115 27.01 43.39 -24.99
C ALA A 115 26.26 44.72 -25.36
N VAL A 116 24.99 44.66 -25.79
CA VAL A 116 24.14 45.82 -26.05
C VAL A 116 23.92 46.63 -24.78
N LEU A 117 23.58 45.97 -23.68
CA LEU A 117 23.40 46.61 -22.38
C LEU A 117 24.68 47.26 -21.88
N ALA A 118 25.80 46.59 -22.01
CA ALA A 118 27.10 47.13 -21.64
C ALA A 118 27.43 48.41 -22.42
N ARG A 119 27.17 48.44 -23.73
CA ARG A 119 27.32 49.62 -24.58
C ARG A 119 26.40 50.77 -24.12
N ALA A 120 25.12 50.48 -23.84
CA ALA A 120 24.17 51.46 -23.36
C ALA A 120 24.60 52.09 -22.01
N ARG A 121 25.09 51.29 -21.10
CA ARG A 121 25.66 51.76 -19.81
C ARG A 121 26.84 52.69 -19.99
N ILE A 122 27.82 52.32 -20.85
CA ILE A 122 28.95 53.19 -21.17
C ILE A 122 28.51 54.50 -21.76
N GLN A 123 27.46 54.51 -22.61
CA GLN A 123 26.91 55.73 -23.20
C GLN A 123 26.35 56.67 -22.13
N ILE A 124 25.59 56.16 -21.17
CA ILE A 124 25.06 56.96 -20.05
C ILE A 124 26.21 57.56 -19.23
N GLU A 125 27.22 56.78 -18.89
CA GLU A 125 28.37 57.27 -18.13
C GLU A 125 29.14 58.42 -18.86
N ARG A 126 29.16 58.38 -20.19
CA ARG A 126 29.75 59.46 -21.02
C ARG A 126 28.84 60.71 -21.07
N LEU A 127 27.56 60.55 -21.12
CA LEU A 127 26.57 61.67 -21.20
C LEU A 127 26.41 62.38 -19.87
N LYS A 128 26.53 61.68 -18.75
CA LYS A 128 26.27 62.20 -17.41
C LYS A 128 27.12 63.46 -17.05
N PRO A 129 28.46 63.55 -17.31
CA PRO A 129 29.20 64.80 -17.09
C PRO A 129 28.82 65.91 -18.08
N LEU A 130 28.45 65.58 -19.32
CA LEU A 130 28.04 66.57 -20.34
C LEU A 130 26.71 67.22 -19.98
N LEU A 131 25.78 66.51 -19.38
CA LEU A 131 24.56 67.05 -18.85
C LEU A 131 24.81 68.06 -17.72
N ARG A 132 25.79 67.79 -16.84
CA ARG A 132 26.15 68.69 -15.72
C ARG A 132 26.72 70.04 -16.18
N THR A 133 27.33 70.10 -17.38
CA THR A 133 27.92 71.29 -18.00
C THR A 133 26.98 71.92 -19.03
N ASP A 134 25.72 71.50 -19.07
CA ASP A 134 24.70 71.92 -20.07
C ASP A 134 25.15 71.75 -21.53
N ALA A 135 26.10 70.84 -21.78
CA ALA A 135 26.63 70.53 -23.11
C ALA A 135 25.70 69.64 -23.96
N ILE A 136 24.70 69.02 -23.33
CA ILE A 136 23.63 68.24 -23.99
C ILE A 136 22.26 68.56 -23.40
N SER A 137 21.19 68.29 -24.18
CA SER A 137 19.83 68.43 -23.68
C SER A 137 19.48 67.30 -22.66
N ARG A 138 18.57 67.61 -21.73
CA ARG A 138 18.03 66.61 -20.80
C ARG A 138 17.37 65.47 -21.57
N GLN A 139 16.63 65.76 -22.65
CA GLN A 139 16.02 64.76 -23.51
C GLN A 139 17.05 63.74 -24.05
N THR A 140 18.20 64.19 -24.53
CA THR A 140 19.28 63.28 -25.01
C THR A 140 19.75 62.29 -23.94
N TYR A 141 19.83 62.76 -22.69
CA TYR A 141 20.19 61.88 -21.55
C TYR A 141 19.06 60.91 -21.23
N ASP A 142 17.84 61.35 -21.15
CA ASP A 142 16.63 60.54 -20.85
C ASP A 142 16.38 59.47 -21.94
N ASP A 143 16.67 59.77 -23.20
CA ASP A 143 16.63 58.78 -24.30
C ASP A 143 17.70 57.71 -24.11
N ALA A 144 18.92 58.06 -23.66
CA ALA A 144 19.97 57.09 -23.38
C ALA A 144 19.64 56.20 -22.16
N VAL A 145 18.97 56.79 -21.14
CA VAL A 145 18.48 56.01 -19.98
C VAL A 145 17.40 55.03 -20.44
N SER A 146 16.45 55.48 -21.25
CA SER A 146 15.38 54.61 -21.80
C SER A 146 15.97 53.44 -22.63
N GLN A 147 17.00 53.73 -23.42
CA GLN A 147 17.69 52.72 -24.22
C GLN A 147 18.45 51.68 -23.35
N ARG A 148 19.08 52.12 -22.24
CA ARG A 148 19.67 51.20 -21.27
C ARG A 148 18.62 50.32 -20.64
N ASP A 149 17.48 50.89 -20.24
CA ASP A 149 16.41 50.12 -19.59
C ASP A 149 15.79 49.12 -20.55
N GLN A 150 15.60 49.46 -21.82
CA GLN A 150 15.20 48.54 -22.87
C GLN A 150 16.20 47.41 -23.02
N ALA A 151 17.51 47.71 -23.12
CA ALA A 151 18.54 46.70 -23.24
C ALA A 151 18.62 45.81 -21.98
N ALA A 152 18.32 46.35 -20.79
CA ALA A 152 18.26 45.53 -19.55
C ALA A 152 17.08 44.56 -19.57
N ALA A 153 15.93 44.96 -20.11
CA ALA A 153 14.77 44.08 -20.31
C ALA A 153 15.08 42.95 -21.32
N ASP A 154 15.80 43.29 -22.42
CA ASP A 154 16.21 42.32 -23.43
C ASP A 154 17.16 41.22 -22.83
N VAL A 155 18.08 41.63 -21.96
CA VAL A 155 18.97 40.69 -21.20
C VAL A 155 18.13 39.78 -20.30
N ALA A 156 17.14 40.35 -19.58
CA ALA A 156 16.29 39.53 -18.69
C ALA A 156 15.49 38.51 -19.51
N GLN A 157 14.95 38.88 -20.66
CA GLN A 157 14.24 37.95 -21.56
C GLN A 157 15.17 36.86 -22.12
N ALA A 158 16.36 37.23 -22.63
CA ALA A 158 17.32 36.28 -23.16
C ALA A 158 17.78 35.26 -22.07
N ARG A 159 17.96 35.74 -20.84
CA ARG A 159 18.30 34.90 -19.69
C ARG A 159 17.19 33.90 -19.36
N ALA A 160 15.92 34.34 -19.35
CA ALA A 160 14.78 33.47 -19.14
C ALA A 160 14.65 32.39 -20.25
N THR A 161 14.94 32.79 -21.50
CA THR A 161 14.96 31.87 -22.65
C THR A 161 16.04 30.79 -22.50
N LEU A 162 17.25 31.21 -22.11
CA LEU A 162 18.36 30.27 -21.84
C LEU A 162 18.00 29.28 -20.71
N ALA A 163 17.43 29.78 -19.62
CA ALA A 163 17.01 28.94 -18.50
C ALA A 163 15.97 27.89 -18.92
N ARG A 164 15.01 28.24 -19.77
CA ARG A 164 14.04 27.30 -20.33
C ARG A 164 14.69 26.21 -21.17
N HIS A 165 15.66 26.54 -22.04
CA HIS A 165 16.37 25.54 -22.85
C HIS A 165 17.26 24.65 -21.99
N GLN A 166 17.88 25.18 -20.94
CA GLN A 166 18.63 24.39 -19.96
C GLN A 166 17.75 23.39 -19.24
N LEU A 167 16.54 23.78 -18.84
CA LEU A 167 15.55 22.90 -18.23
C LEU A 167 15.14 21.77 -19.19
N ASN A 168 14.89 22.08 -20.47
CA ASN A 168 14.60 21.06 -21.48
C ASN A 168 15.75 20.07 -21.65
N LEU A 169 17.00 20.57 -21.59
CA LEU A 169 18.17 19.68 -21.65
C LEU A 169 18.27 18.78 -20.41
N GLN A 170 17.92 19.26 -19.23
CA GLN A 170 17.82 18.43 -18.01
C GLN A 170 16.77 17.35 -18.18
N PHE A 171 15.61 17.66 -18.73
CA PHE A 171 14.54 16.67 -18.98
C PHE A 171 14.91 15.60 -20.02
N ALA A 172 16.00 15.80 -20.78
CA ALA A 172 16.54 14.73 -21.63
C ALA A 172 17.11 13.56 -20.82
N SER A 173 17.44 13.76 -19.55
CA SER A 173 17.77 12.72 -18.59
C SER A 173 16.55 12.44 -17.73
N VAL A 174 15.87 11.31 -17.99
CA VAL A 174 14.66 10.93 -17.25
C VAL A 174 15.08 10.19 -15.99
N GLU A 175 14.80 10.80 -14.84
CA GLU A 175 15.21 10.30 -13.52
C GLU A 175 14.06 9.70 -12.73
N ALA A 176 14.39 8.85 -11.75
CA ALA A 176 13.45 8.27 -10.81
C ALA A 176 12.99 9.32 -9.78
N PRO A 177 11.70 9.63 -9.67
CA PRO A 177 11.19 10.59 -8.67
C PRO A 177 11.14 10.01 -7.26
N ILE A 178 11.07 8.68 -7.13
CA ILE A 178 11.04 7.95 -5.86
C ILE A 178 12.00 6.77 -5.90
N ALA A 179 12.45 6.33 -4.73
CA ALA A 179 13.13 5.05 -4.59
C ALA A 179 12.09 3.91 -4.66
N GLY A 180 12.51 2.75 -5.16
CA GLY A 180 11.66 1.57 -5.26
C GLY A 180 12.15 0.58 -6.30
N ARG A 181 11.30 -0.36 -6.63
CA ARG A 181 11.57 -1.36 -7.67
C ARG A 181 10.92 -0.93 -8.98
N ILE A 182 11.72 -0.96 -10.03
CA ILE A 182 11.20 -0.67 -11.37
C ILE A 182 10.55 -1.92 -11.95
N ASP A 183 9.38 -1.74 -12.54
CA ASP A 183 8.69 -2.74 -13.32
C ASP A 183 9.33 -2.87 -14.72
N GLN A 184 8.70 -3.60 -15.63
CA GLN A 184 9.16 -3.66 -17.01
C GLN A 184 9.20 -2.28 -17.67
N ALA A 185 10.23 -2.05 -18.49
CA ALA A 185 10.25 -0.89 -19.37
C ALA A 185 9.25 -1.09 -20.52
N LEU A 186 8.34 -0.15 -20.69
CA LEU A 186 7.32 -0.18 -21.73
C LEU A 186 7.80 0.47 -23.04
N VAL A 187 8.96 1.16 -22.98
CA VAL A 187 9.57 1.85 -24.10
C VAL A 187 10.97 1.30 -24.36
N SER A 188 11.28 1.03 -25.62
CA SER A 188 12.58 0.52 -26.08
C SER A 188 13.53 1.64 -26.51
N GLU A 189 14.83 1.34 -26.53
CA GLU A 189 15.82 2.22 -27.17
C GLU A 189 15.48 2.40 -28.66
N GLY A 190 15.62 3.61 -29.13
CA GLY A 190 15.25 3.99 -30.49
C GLY A 190 13.80 4.47 -30.65
N ALA A 191 12.94 4.25 -29.67
CA ALA A 191 11.56 4.76 -29.72
C ALA A 191 11.50 6.28 -29.61
N LEU A 192 10.52 6.88 -30.26
CA LEU A 192 10.17 8.27 -30.09
C LEU A 192 9.19 8.36 -28.93
N VAL A 193 9.42 9.31 -28.01
CA VAL A 193 8.57 9.56 -26.84
C VAL A 193 8.12 11.02 -26.81
N SER A 194 6.97 11.25 -26.19
CA SER A 194 6.35 12.57 -26.05
C SER A 194 5.65 12.70 -24.68
N PRO A 195 5.54 13.92 -24.13
CA PRO A 195 4.74 14.18 -22.92
C PRO A 195 3.27 13.77 -23.04
N THR A 196 2.75 13.72 -24.25
CA THR A 196 1.34 13.38 -24.55
C THR A 196 1.10 11.89 -24.73
N ASP A 197 2.13 11.05 -24.64
CA ASP A 197 1.99 9.60 -24.82
C ASP A 197 1.10 9.01 -23.71
N ALA A 198 0.11 8.20 -24.09
CA ALA A 198 -0.78 7.55 -23.14
C ALA A 198 -0.05 6.51 -22.29
N THR A 199 0.95 5.83 -22.89
CA THR A 199 1.74 4.79 -22.22
C THR A 199 2.93 5.41 -21.49
N PRO A 200 3.13 5.15 -20.19
CA PRO A 200 4.33 5.58 -19.48
C PRO A 200 5.57 4.84 -19.99
N MET A 201 6.75 5.41 -19.82
CA MET A 201 8.02 4.75 -20.17
C MET A 201 8.35 3.56 -19.27
N ALA A 202 8.02 3.69 -17.99
CA ALA A 202 8.17 2.65 -16.96
C ALA A 202 7.29 3.00 -15.75
N ARG A 203 7.15 2.05 -14.82
CA ARG A 203 6.52 2.28 -13.51
C ARG A 203 7.50 1.90 -12.41
N ILE A 204 7.55 2.70 -11.37
CA ILE A 204 8.34 2.45 -10.14
C ILE A 204 7.34 2.24 -9.02
N GLN A 205 7.58 1.20 -8.21
CA GLN A 205 6.76 0.92 -7.04
C GLN A 205 7.64 0.73 -5.81
N GLN A 206 7.33 1.46 -4.77
CA GLN A 206 7.95 1.26 -3.46
C GLN A 206 7.20 0.13 -2.77
N ILE A 207 7.91 -0.97 -2.47
CA ILE A 207 7.33 -2.23 -1.95
C ILE A 207 8.07 -2.79 -0.73
N ASP A 208 8.99 -2.03 -0.14
CA ASP A 208 9.62 -2.32 1.16
C ASP A 208 8.59 -2.32 2.31
N GLN A 209 7.58 -1.50 2.18
CA GLN A 209 6.33 -1.52 2.90
C GLN A 209 5.19 -1.53 1.88
N VAL A 210 4.07 -2.12 2.24
CA VAL A 210 2.89 -2.20 1.38
C VAL A 210 1.63 -1.85 2.16
N TYR A 211 0.64 -1.42 1.43
CA TYR A 211 -0.71 -1.33 1.96
C TYR A 211 -1.47 -2.62 1.68
N VAL A 212 -2.22 -3.06 2.65
CA VAL A 212 -3.25 -4.09 2.47
C VAL A 212 -4.60 -3.39 2.59
N ASP A 213 -5.26 -3.27 1.47
CA ASP A 213 -6.52 -2.57 1.31
C ASP A 213 -7.68 -3.56 1.48
N VAL A 214 -8.43 -3.39 2.56
CA VAL A 214 -9.61 -4.18 2.93
C VAL A 214 -10.85 -3.34 2.70
N ARG A 215 -11.86 -3.90 2.05
CA ARG A 215 -13.16 -3.24 1.89
C ARG A 215 -14.14 -3.80 2.89
N GLN A 216 -14.81 -2.93 3.64
CA GLN A 216 -15.75 -3.28 4.69
C GLN A 216 -17.01 -2.43 4.63
N PRO A 217 -18.17 -3.00 4.96
CA PRO A 217 -19.40 -2.22 5.15
C PRO A 217 -19.18 -1.10 6.19
N ALA A 218 -19.73 0.07 5.92
CA ALA A 218 -19.57 1.23 6.81
C ALA A 218 -20.06 0.97 8.24
N SER A 219 -21.03 0.07 8.44
CA SER A 219 -21.54 -0.34 9.76
C SER A 219 -20.46 -1.03 10.61
N VAL A 220 -19.56 -1.79 10.01
CA VAL A 220 -18.47 -2.49 10.71
C VAL A 220 -17.43 -1.47 11.23
N LEU A 221 -17.21 -0.40 10.49
CA LEU A 221 -16.28 0.67 10.89
C LEU A 221 -16.73 1.36 12.18
N GLU A 222 -18.02 1.56 12.36
CA GLU A 222 -18.56 2.15 13.59
C GLU A 222 -18.29 1.25 14.81
N THR A 223 -18.49 -0.07 14.64
CA THR A 223 -18.18 -1.06 15.67
C THR A 223 -16.69 -1.09 16.00
N LEU A 224 -15.83 -1.03 14.98
CA LEU A 224 -14.37 -0.93 15.14
C LEU A 224 -13.98 0.32 15.94
N ARG A 225 -14.56 1.47 15.63
CA ARG A 225 -14.29 2.73 16.34
C ARG A 225 -14.73 2.67 17.81
N GLN A 226 -15.86 2.04 18.08
CA GLN A 226 -16.39 1.89 19.44
C GLN A 226 -15.53 0.92 20.27
N GLN A 227 -15.05 -0.17 19.69
CA GLN A 227 -14.20 -1.16 20.37
C GLN A 227 -12.76 -0.65 20.56
N ALA A 228 -12.22 0.06 19.57
CA ALA A 228 -10.85 0.53 19.60
C ALA A 228 -10.64 1.78 20.47
N GLY A 229 -11.69 2.55 20.77
CA GLY A 229 -11.58 3.79 21.53
C GLY A 229 -10.53 4.73 20.94
N SER A 230 -9.67 5.31 21.80
CA SER A 230 -8.54 6.13 21.36
C SER A 230 -7.32 5.32 20.86
N THR A 231 -7.38 3.99 20.92
CA THR A 231 -6.27 3.07 20.64
C THR A 231 -6.40 2.40 19.25
N ALA A 232 -7.31 2.87 18.40
CA ALA A 232 -7.55 2.32 17.07
C ALA A 232 -6.30 2.10 16.17
N PRO A 233 -5.23 2.93 16.25
CA PRO A 233 -4.02 2.72 15.46
C PRO A 233 -3.17 1.51 15.87
N GLU A 234 -3.40 0.91 17.04
CA GLU A 234 -2.57 -0.18 17.58
C GLU A 234 -3.13 -1.59 17.30
N LEU A 235 -4.29 -1.71 16.65
CA LEU A 235 -4.82 -3.03 16.30
C LEU A 235 -3.92 -3.68 15.24
N ALA A 236 -3.15 -4.67 15.69
CA ALA A 236 -2.35 -5.50 14.80
C ALA A 236 -3.26 -6.43 13.99
N VAL A 237 -3.08 -6.43 12.69
CA VAL A 237 -3.78 -7.29 11.74
C VAL A 237 -2.80 -8.33 11.23
N GLU A 238 -3.14 -9.61 11.38
CA GLU A 238 -2.33 -10.68 10.81
C GLU A 238 -2.67 -10.86 9.32
N ILE A 239 -1.64 -10.99 8.49
CA ILE A 239 -1.81 -11.17 7.06
C ILE A 239 -1.76 -12.66 6.73
N LEU A 240 -2.85 -13.12 6.10
CA LEU A 240 -2.99 -14.48 5.63
C LEU A 240 -2.82 -14.54 4.11
N GLY A 241 -2.30 -15.64 3.62
CA GLY A 241 -2.27 -15.92 2.19
C GLY A 241 -3.66 -16.14 1.60
N SER A 242 -3.76 -16.27 0.30
CA SER A 242 -5.00 -16.60 -0.40
C SER A 242 -5.57 -17.98 -0.02
N ASP A 243 -4.75 -18.83 0.59
CA ASP A 243 -5.11 -20.16 1.11
C ASP A 243 -5.52 -20.12 2.60
N GLY A 244 -5.64 -18.95 3.20
CA GLY A 244 -5.99 -18.76 4.61
C GLY A 244 -4.88 -19.08 5.59
N LYS A 245 -3.64 -19.33 5.12
CA LYS A 245 -2.52 -19.63 6.03
C LYS A 245 -1.78 -18.35 6.42
N PRO A 246 -1.36 -18.23 7.69
CA PRO A 246 -0.56 -17.10 8.14
C PRO A 246 0.74 -16.95 7.34
N LEU A 247 1.00 -15.75 6.86
CA LEU A 247 2.26 -15.40 6.19
C LEU A 247 3.35 -15.02 7.18
N GLY A 248 3.03 -14.94 8.49
CA GLY A 248 3.94 -14.50 9.54
C GLY A 248 4.23 -13.01 9.49
N MET A 249 3.36 -12.23 8.85
CA MET A 249 3.44 -10.78 8.73
C MET A 249 2.28 -10.14 9.49
N GLN A 250 2.59 -9.06 10.20
CA GLN A 250 1.60 -8.25 10.89
C GLN A 250 1.61 -6.85 10.32
N GLY A 251 0.44 -6.25 10.25
CA GLY A 251 0.27 -4.87 9.85
C GLY A 251 -0.48 -4.07 10.90
N HIS A 252 -0.43 -2.76 10.77
CA HIS A 252 -1.15 -1.81 11.62
C HIS A 252 -2.20 -1.09 10.80
N ILE A 253 -3.38 -0.92 11.37
CA ILE A 253 -4.42 -0.11 10.74
C ILE A 253 -3.94 1.33 10.71
N LEU A 254 -3.71 1.84 9.52
CA LEU A 254 -3.22 3.20 9.33
C LEU A 254 -4.38 4.20 9.28
N PHE A 255 -5.46 3.80 8.62
CA PHE A 255 -6.51 4.73 8.26
C PHE A 255 -7.76 3.96 7.77
N SER A 256 -8.92 4.49 8.09
CA SER A 256 -10.17 4.14 7.44
C SER A 256 -10.59 5.24 6.48
N GLY A 257 -11.05 4.89 5.29
CA GLY A 257 -11.55 5.84 4.32
C GLY A 257 -12.62 6.76 4.90
N ILE A 258 -12.63 8.01 4.44
CA ILE A 258 -13.66 9.01 4.79
C ILE A 258 -14.82 8.98 3.79
N GLU A 259 -14.69 8.22 2.72
CA GLU A 259 -15.67 8.09 1.63
C GLU A 259 -16.24 6.67 1.65
N VAL A 260 -17.56 6.60 1.55
CA VAL A 260 -18.30 5.36 1.39
C VAL A 260 -18.56 5.18 -0.10
N ASP A 261 -18.21 4.03 -0.67
CA ASP A 261 -18.53 3.69 -2.05
C ASP A 261 -20.06 3.64 -2.21
N ALA A 262 -20.61 4.52 -3.03
CA ALA A 262 -22.05 4.66 -3.21
C ALA A 262 -22.71 3.40 -3.86
N GLY A 263 -21.93 2.58 -4.55
CA GLY A 263 -22.43 1.36 -5.22
C GLY A 263 -22.50 0.16 -4.29
N THR A 264 -21.54 0.03 -3.35
CA THR A 264 -21.41 -1.15 -2.48
C THR A 264 -21.72 -0.84 -1.02
N GLY A 265 -21.65 0.42 -0.59
CA GLY A 265 -21.78 0.82 0.82
C GLY A 265 -20.51 0.55 1.63
N ASP A 266 -19.40 0.21 0.98
CA ASP A 266 -18.15 -0.16 1.63
C ASP A 266 -17.26 1.05 1.90
N VAL A 267 -16.45 0.93 2.93
CA VAL A 267 -15.36 1.85 3.27
C VAL A 267 -14.03 1.12 3.11
N LEU A 268 -13.04 1.83 2.61
CA LEU A 268 -11.67 1.32 2.51
C LEU A 268 -10.98 1.39 3.86
N LEU A 269 -10.56 0.25 4.38
CA LEU A 269 -9.67 0.14 5.53
C LEU A 269 -8.27 -0.18 5.02
N ARG A 270 -7.30 0.64 5.39
CA ARG A 270 -5.90 0.49 4.94
C ARG A 270 -5.00 0.07 6.08
N VAL A 271 -4.32 -1.05 5.88
CA VAL A 271 -3.35 -1.62 6.82
C VAL A 271 -1.95 -1.44 6.23
N LEU A 272 -1.03 -0.89 6.99
CA LEU A 272 0.39 -0.79 6.62
C LEU A 272 1.11 -2.04 7.10
N VAL A 273 1.85 -2.68 6.19
CA VAL A 273 2.58 -3.92 6.45
C VAL A 273 4.02 -3.76 6.02
N ASP A 274 4.96 -4.10 6.90
CA ASP A 274 6.39 -4.18 6.54
C ASP A 274 6.62 -5.39 5.64
N ASN A 275 7.35 -5.19 4.55
CA ASN A 275 7.58 -6.21 3.53
C ASN A 275 9.08 -6.29 3.12
N PRO A 276 9.99 -6.53 4.10
CA PRO A 276 11.43 -6.51 3.83
C PRO A 276 11.86 -7.57 2.82
N GLU A 277 11.22 -8.73 2.82
CA GLU A 277 11.48 -9.83 1.89
C GLU A 277 10.75 -9.67 0.54
N ARG A 278 9.91 -8.62 0.40
CA ARG A 278 9.13 -8.32 -0.82
C ARG A 278 8.24 -9.47 -1.30
N ARG A 279 7.71 -10.24 -0.35
CA ARG A 279 6.79 -11.35 -0.60
C ARG A 279 5.40 -10.85 -1.03
N LEU A 280 4.98 -9.70 -0.50
CA LEU A 280 3.72 -9.07 -0.86
C LEU A 280 3.95 -8.17 -2.08
N LEU A 281 3.38 -8.57 -3.21
CA LEU A 281 3.46 -7.80 -4.46
C LEU A 281 2.15 -7.03 -4.68
N PRO A 282 2.20 -5.78 -5.17
CA PRO A 282 1.00 -5.02 -5.50
C PRO A 282 0.07 -5.78 -6.46
N GLY A 283 -1.22 -5.80 -6.14
CA GLY A 283 -2.23 -6.57 -6.86
C GLY A 283 -2.48 -7.97 -6.31
N LEU A 284 -1.60 -8.49 -5.43
CA LEU A 284 -1.79 -9.80 -4.81
C LEU A 284 -3.07 -9.79 -3.95
N TYR A 285 -3.83 -10.88 -4.04
CA TYR A 285 -4.96 -11.15 -3.16
C TYR A 285 -4.45 -11.80 -1.87
N VAL A 286 -4.84 -11.25 -0.74
CA VAL A 286 -4.52 -11.74 0.60
C VAL A 286 -5.76 -11.62 1.49
N GLN A 287 -5.69 -12.14 2.71
CA GLN A 287 -6.71 -11.94 3.72
C GLN A 287 -6.09 -11.24 4.93
N GLY A 288 -6.84 -10.36 5.56
CA GLY A 288 -6.47 -9.76 6.82
C GLY A 288 -7.29 -10.39 7.94
N ALA A 289 -6.62 -10.98 8.93
CA ALA A 289 -7.28 -11.47 10.14
C ALA A 289 -7.34 -10.35 11.17
N PHE A 290 -8.54 -9.90 11.47
CA PHE A 290 -8.81 -8.81 12.41
C PHE A 290 -9.24 -9.41 13.75
N PRO A 291 -8.43 -9.30 14.81
CA PRO A 291 -8.80 -9.79 16.13
C PRO A 291 -9.93 -8.93 16.72
N GLY A 292 -10.96 -9.59 17.25
CA GLY A 292 -12.05 -8.91 17.99
C GLY A 292 -13.19 -8.36 17.14
N LEU A 293 -13.19 -8.54 15.82
CA LEU A 293 -14.36 -8.26 15.00
C LEU A 293 -15.38 -9.39 15.13
N THR A 294 -16.33 -9.23 16.02
CA THR A 294 -17.53 -10.08 16.00
C THR A 294 -18.58 -9.36 15.16
N MET A 295 -18.89 -9.93 14.00
CA MET A 295 -20.10 -9.51 13.28
C MET A 295 -21.32 -9.81 14.16
N PRO A 296 -22.27 -8.89 14.30
CA PRO A 296 -23.58 -9.26 14.82
C PRO A 296 -24.15 -10.33 13.88
N THR A 297 -24.35 -11.54 14.40
CA THR A 297 -25.12 -12.58 13.70
C THR A 297 -26.48 -12.02 13.31
N PRO A 298 -26.94 -12.23 12.07
CA PRO A 298 -28.21 -11.74 11.59
C PRO A 298 -29.41 -12.28 12.36
#